data_25b5753f41a8f0b44c95d6579821a01c
#
_entry.id   25b5753f41a8f0b44c95d6579821a01c
#
_cell.length_a   1.000
_cell.length_b   1.000
_cell.length_c   1.000
_cell.angle_alpha   90.00
_cell.angle_beta   90.00
_cell.angle_gamma   90.00
#
_symmetry.space_group_name_H-M   'P 1'
#
loop_
_entity.id
_entity.type
_entity.pdbx_description
1 polymer ?
#
loop_
_entity_poly.entity_id
_entity_poly.type
_entity_poly.pdbx_seq_one_letter_code
_entity_poly.pdbx_strand_id
1 'polypeptide(L)'
;MAGSNKASHSARRDRKNNKPTATTRRATRGRELAGSPPVIGEDLARLRITVTTMGDLLLSAADRYPDTPALIFPDAQFTYQELANRALHRARSLQALGVRPRDHVAILMHTCPDFVELFFAAALCGAVVVPINARYRAGELAYVIENGDIATLVTTDAISEQVNFVERLYGALPNLEAQRDPRQLRLAGAPKLRNIVLMGASTAPGFVPQSDFEHGAETVPEINVHVARLGVRVRDVGLMLYTSGTTANPKGCLITHEAQVRNSIALGRHRYRLTHDDRLWSPLPMFHIASVLPMLAIFEVGGTYLTMSYFDPKVALEMLERHEVTATYPSFVTFMQGLIYHPNFPHTDLSRIKLMNSNLAVQPPAVGEAIMRAMPQALQVGSFGMTEAAGTVCTGAPDEPESLRTTRLGRPLPGLEVRIVAPDTSADVAVGQRGEVLVRGYSLLEGYHKDPEKTAQAIDRDGWFHTGDIGSLDEHGTIMFHGRYKDMLKVGGENVAAAEIEALLGRHPAVRLAQVVGIPDRKYVEVPAAFVELKPGIVATEAELVTFCRSEVSGFKVPRVVRFVEEWPMSSSKIQKFRLREKLVAELGLA
;
A
#
# COMPACT_ATOMS: atom_id res chain seq x y z
N MET A 1 -0.16 70.89 49.65
CA MET A 1 0.88 71.91 49.42
C MET A 1 1.40 71.59 48.04
N ALA A 2 0.99 72.32 47.12
CA ALA A 2 1.72 73.39 46.42
C ALA A 2 2.79 72.79 45.51
N GLY A 3 2.89 73.01 44.27
CA GLY A 3 2.41 73.95 43.27
C GLY A 3 3.23 73.75 42.03
N SER A 4 2.62 73.82 40.92
CA SER A 4 2.56 74.90 39.93
C SER A 4 3.82 74.92 39.02
N ASN A 5 3.73 74.92 37.80
CA ASN A 5 3.13 75.74 36.77
C ASN A 5 4.09 76.07 35.63
N LYS A 6 3.58 76.02 34.43
CA LYS A 6 3.82 76.94 33.28
C LYS A 6 5.18 76.81 32.52
N ALA A 7 5.25 77.02 31.27
CA ALA A 7 4.38 77.33 30.14
C ALA A 7 5.23 77.37 28.85
N SER A 8 4.61 76.97 27.77
CA SER A 8 4.66 77.51 26.42
C SER A 8 5.91 78.22 25.86
N HIS A 9 6.35 77.86 24.69
CA HIS A 9 6.22 78.70 23.49
C HIS A 9 6.60 77.99 22.18
N SER A 10 5.84 78.32 21.18
CA SER A 10 5.86 77.93 19.78
C SER A 10 7.09 78.38 19.02
N ALA A 11 7.51 77.65 18.01
CA ALA A 11 7.90 78.23 16.73
C ALA A 11 7.89 77.21 15.59
N ARG A 12 7.34 77.61 14.49
CA ARG A 12 7.16 76.96 13.20
C ARG A 12 8.43 76.84 12.38
N ARG A 13 8.35 75.91 11.38
CA ARG A 13 9.11 75.79 10.14
C ARG A 13 10.39 74.94 10.28
N ASP A 14 10.61 73.88 9.48
CA ASP A 14 10.60 73.77 8.02
C ASP A 14 10.51 72.33 7.53
N ARG A 15 9.74 72.10 6.47
CA ARG A 15 9.72 70.88 5.69
C ARG A 15 11.06 70.68 5.01
N LYS A 16 11.73 69.54 5.27
CA LYS A 16 12.64 68.94 4.31
C LYS A 16 12.39 67.43 4.20
N ASN A 17 12.10 67.01 2.98
CA ASN A 17 12.02 65.65 2.52
C ASN A 17 13.19 64.79 3.02
N ASN A 18 12.91 63.77 3.80
CA ASN A 18 13.82 62.67 3.96
C ASN A 18 13.07 61.36 3.65
N LYS A 19 13.39 60.77 2.47
CA LYS A 19 13.02 59.41 2.10
C LYS A 19 13.59 58.45 3.18
N PRO A 20 12.79 57.48 3.67
CA PRO A 20 13.35 56.46 4.56
C PRO A 20 14.24 55.53 3.71
N THR A 21 15.48 55.46 4.07
CA THR A 21 16.41 54.41 3.66
C THR A 21 15.85 53.05 4.03
N ALA A 22 15.68 52.21 3.01
CA ALA A 22 15.31 50.83 3.16
C ALA A 22 16.37 50.10 4.00
N THR A 23 16.06 49.88 5.26
CA THR A 23 16.78 48.91 6.09
C THR A 23 16.40 47.53 5.59
N THR A 24 17.27 46.96 4.79
CA THR A 24 17.23 45.53 4.40
C THR A 24 17.22 44.69 5.68
N ARG A 25 16.03 44.27 6.08
CA ARG A 25 15.89 43.12 6.98
C ARG A 25 16.49 41.93 6.23
N ARG A 26 17.69 41.52 6.68
CA ARG A 26 18.24 40.21 6.37
C ARG A 26 17.19 39.18 6.85
N ALA A 27 16.37 38.70 5.95
CA ALA A 27 15.64 37.47 6.15
C ALA A 27 16.67 36.41 6.48
N THR A 28 16.62 35.88 7.67
CA THR A 28 17.26 34.62 8.01
C THR A 28 16.68 33.60 7.03
N ARG A 29 17.43 33.32 5.96
CA ARG A 29 17.17 32.15 5.13
C ARG A 29 17.22 30.95 6.08
N GLY A 30 16.03 30.40 6.36
CA GLY A 30 15.95 29.08 6.92
C GLY A 30 16.85 28.19 6.05
N ARG A 31 17.64 27.37 6.68
CA ARG A 31 18.46 26.35 6.00
C ARG A 31 17.52 25.58 5.10
N GLU A 32 17.51 25.88 3.80
CA GLU A 32 16.93 25.01 2.78
C GLU A 32 17.63 23.67 2.97
N LEU A 33 16.87 22.65 3.35
CA LEU A 33 17.34 21.28 3.37
C LEU A 33 17.82 21.00 1.94
N ALA A 34 19.12 20.87 1.78
CA ALA A 34 19.72 20.59 0.49
C ALA A 34 19.10 19.27 -0.03
N GLY A 35 18.39 19.32 -1.15
CA GLY A 35 17.88 18.14 -1.85
C GLY A 35 16.36 18.05 -2.06
N SER A 36 15.53 18.81 -1.35
CA SER A 36 14.08 18.79 -1.62
C SER A 36 13.71 19.91 -2.59
N PRO A 37 13.22 19.59 -3.80
CA PRO A 37 12.74 20.60 -4.72
C PRO A 37 11.51 21.32 -4.13
N PRO A 38 11.24 22.57 -4.55
CA PRO A 38 10.09 23.33 -4.03
C PRO A 38 8.78 22.61 -4.34
N VAL A 39 7.92 22.50 -3.33
CA VAL A 39 6.57 21.95 -3.48
C VAL A 39 5.75 22.90 -4.34
N ILE A 40 5.39 22.46 -5.55
CA ILE A 40 4.58 23.26 -6.47
C ILE A 40 3.09 22.99 -6.20
N GLY A 41 2.31 24.04 -5.99
CA GLY A 41 0.84 23.96 -5.91
C GLY A 41 0.23 23.58 -4.56
N GLU A 42 1.03 23.30 -3.52
CA GLU A 42 0.52 23.05 -2.16
C GLU A 42 0.70 24.32 -1.28
N ASP A 43 -0.39 24.81 -0.71
CA ASP A 43 -0.32 25.86 0.33
C ASP A 43 0.02 25.21 1.68
N LEU A 44 1.30 25.01 1.94
CA LEU A 44 1.80 24.37 3.16
C LEU A 44 1.33 25.10 4.43
N ALA A 45 1.01 26.40 4.34
CA ALA A 45 0.52 27.17 5.47
C ALA A 45 -0.88 26.72 5.94
N ARG A 46 -1.65 26.09 5.07
CA ARG A 46 -2.99 25.58 5.37
C ARG A 46 -2.99 24.14 5.86
N LEU A 47 -1.91 23.39 5.67
CA LEU A 47 -1.83 22.02 6.14
C LEU A 47 -1.83 21.98 7.67
N ARG A 48 -2.56 21.02 8.22
CA ARG A 48 -2.58 20.74 9.66
C ARG A 48 -2.29 19.26 9.87
N ILE A 49 -1.42 18.97 10.83
CA ILE A 49 -1.19 17.59 11.28
C ILE A 49 -2.35 17.23 12.20
N THR A 50 -3.21 16.34 11.70
CA THR A 50 -4.29 15.74 12.48
C THR A 50 -4.02 14.25 12.56
N VAL A 51 -3.88 13.71 13.76
CA VAL A 51 -3.52 12.31 13.97
C VAL A 51 -4.33 11.73 15.11
N THR A 52 -4.91 10.57 14.86
CA THR A 52 -5.60 9.75 15.85
C THR A 52 -5.17 8.29 15.71
N THR A 53 -5.73 7.37 16.50
CA THR A 53 -5.54 5.95 16.30
C THR A 53 -6.44 5.43 15.18
N MET A 54 -6.12 4.25 14.59
CA MET A 54 -6.98 3.65 13.57
C MET A 54 -8.39 3.34 14.10
N GLY A 55 -8.50 2.91 15.37
CA GLY A 55 -9.80 2.66 15.99
C GLY A 55 -10.63 3.94 16.15
N ASP A 56 -10.02 5.02 16.66
CA ASP A 56 -10.69 6.29 16.84
C ASP A 56 -11.03 6.99 15.52
N LEU A 57 -10.30 6.71 14.44
CA LEU A 57 -10.65 7.20 13.11
C LEU A 57 -12.03 6.71 12.69
N LEU A 58 -12.35 5.42 12.88
CA LEU A 58 -13.67 4.88 12.59
C LEU A 58 -14.76 5.51 13.47
N LEU A 59 -14.53 5.57 14.79
CA LEU A 59 -15.52 6.15 15.72
C LEU A 59 -15.78 7.64 15.42
N SER A 60 -14.74 8.40 15.12
CA SER A 60 -14.87 9.81 14.73
C SER A 60 -15.61 9.99 13.39
N ALA A 61 -15.47 9.06 12.46
CA ALA A 61 -16.25 9.07 11.22
C ALA A 61 -17.72 8.72 11.49
N ALA A 62 -17.99 7.73 12.36
CA ALA A 62 -19.34 7.36 12.77
C ALA A 62 -20.07 8.51 13.51
N ASP A 63 -19.36 9.23 14.37
CA ASP A 63 -19.93 10.42 15.05
C ASP A 63 -20.32 11.54 14.07
N ARG A 64 -19.53 11.74 13.01
CA ARG A 64 -19.75 12.83 12.04
C ARG A 64 -20.70 12.47 10.91
N TYR A 65 -20.72 11.20 10.50
CA TYR A 65 -21.43 10.71 9.31
C TYR A 65 -22.17 9.39 9.58
N PRO A 66 -23.00 9.29 10.64
CA PRO A 66 -23.55 8.01 11.12
C PRO A 66 -24.31 7.23 10.03
N ASP A 67 -25.10 7.92 9.21
CA ASP A 67 -26.00 7.33 8.22
C ASP A 67 -25.36 7.18 6.82
N THR A 68 -24.13 7.70 6.64
CA THR A 68 -23.43 7.56 5.35
C THR A 68 -22.95 6.13 5.16
N PRO A 69 -23.13 5.52 3.97
CA PRO A 69 -22.52 4.23 3.67
C PRO A 69 -21.00 4.30 3.81
N ALA A 70 -20.45 3.55 4.77
CA ALA A 70 -19.01 3.47 5.01
C ALA A 70 -18.36 2.43 4.10
N LEU A 71 -19.00 1.25 4.00
CA LEU A 71 -18.44 0.06 3.38
C LEU A 71 -19.47 -0.62 2.50
N ILE A 72 -19.12 -0.88 1.24
CA ILE A 72 -19.97 -1.59 0.27
C ILE A 72 -19.20 -2.76 -0.33
N PHE A 73 -19.78 -3.94 -0.24
CA PHE A 73 -19.46 -5.16 -0.98
C PHE A 73 -20.55 -5.44 -2.03
N PRO A 74 -20.36 -6.35 -2.99
CA PRO A 74 -21.38 -6.68 -3.97
C PRO A 74 -22.74 -7.08 -3.36
N ASP A 75 -22.71 -7.72 -2.21
CA ASP A 75 -23.84 -8.34 -1.49
C ASP A 75 -24.13 -7.75 -0.11
N ALA A 76 -23.33 -6.77 0.35
CA ALA A 76 -23.47 -6.18 1.67
C ALA A 76 -23.12 -4.68 1.69
N GLN A 77 -23.83 -3.93 2.52
CA GLN A 77 -23.56 -2.50 2.75
C GLN A 77 -23.73 -2.19 4.23
N PHE A 78 -22.85 -1.33 4.75
CA PHE A 78 -22.88 -0.86 6.14
C PHE A 78 -22.69 0.65 6.19
N THR A 79 -23.49 1.32 7.01
CA THR A 79 -23.24 2.71 7.39
C THR A 79 -22.07 2.81 8.36
N TYR A 80 -21.57 4.03 8.60
CA TYR A 80 -20.51 4.23 9.59
C TYR A 80 -20.96 3.81 10.99
N GLN A 81 -22.22 4.14 11.37
CA GLN A 81 -22.73 3.75 12.69
C GLN A 81 -22.84 2.22 12.83
N GLU A 82 -23.34 1.53 11.80
CA GLU A 82 -23.42 0.07 11.80
C GLU A 82 -22.03 -0.56 11.89
N LEU A 83 -21.07 -0.10 11.07
CA LEU A 83 -19.71 -0.61 11.08
C LEU A 83 -19.02 -0.37 12.43
N ALA A 84 -19.20 0.82 13.03
CA ALA A 84 -18.65 1.13 14.36
C ALA A 84 -19.25 0.23 15.45
N ASN A 85 -20.57 0.04 15.45
CA ASN A 85 -21.25 -0.84 16.41
C ASN A 85 -20.77 -2.30 16.28
N ARG A 86 -20.62 -2.80 15.06
CA ARG A 86 -20.10 -4.15 14.79
C ARG A 86 -18.64 -4.28 15.24
N ALA A 87 -17.80 -3.28 14.95
CA ALA A 87 -16.41 -3.27 15.42
C ALA A 87 -16.31 -3.24 16.94
N LEU A 88 -17.14 -2.45 17.64
CA LEU A 88 -17.22 -2.43 19.11
C LEU A 88 -17.68 -3.78 19.67
N HIS A 89 -18.67 -4.41 19.06
CA HIS A 89 -19.11 -5.76 19.46
C HIS A 89 -17.98 -6.78 19.31
N ARG A 90 -17.29 -6.82 18.15
CA ARG A 90 -16.12 -7.70 17.93
C ARG A 90 -14.98 -7.39 18.90
N ALA A 91 -14.76 -6.11 19.26
CA ALA A 91 -13.74 -5.74 20.25
C ALA A 91 -14.06 -6.32 21.64
N ARG A 92 -15.33 -6.29 22.06
CA ARG A 92 -15.79 -6.94 23.29
C ARG A 92 -15.56 -8.45 23.24
N SER A 93 -15.87 -9.10 22.11
CA SER A 93 -15.61 -10.53 21.89
C SER A 93 -14.12 -10.85 21.99
N LEU A 94 -13.24 -10.04 21.41
CA LEU A 94 -11.78 -10.20 21.52
C LEU A 94 -11.31 -10.04 22.97
N GLN A 95 -11.84 -9.06 23.72
CA GLN A 95 -11.53 -8.88 25.14
C GLN A 95 -12.01 -10.06 26.00
N ALA A 96 -13.17 -10.67 25.67
CA ALA A 96 -13.66 -11.88 26.33
C ALA A 96 -12.73 -13.08 26.13
N LEU A 97 -12.03 -13.16 25.00
CA LEU A 97 -10.96 -14.13 24.73
C LEU A 97 -9.63 -13.78 25.41
N GLY A 98 -9.57 -12.68 26.17
CA GLY A 98 -8.38 -12.22 26.88
C GLY A 98 -7.39 -11.44 26.02
N VAL A 99 -7.83 -10.86 24.90
CA VAL A 99 -7.00 -9.92 24.11
C VAL A 99 -6.76 -8.66 24.93
N ARG A 100 -5.52 -8.22 24.98
CA ARG A 100 -5.04 -7.06 25.72
C ARG A 100 -4.33 -6.08 24.79
N PRO A 101 -4.16 -4.81 25.18
CA PRO A 101 -3.32 -3.88 24.45
C PRO A 101 -1.93 -4.46 24.14
N ARG A 102 -1.46 -4.27 22.91
CA ARG A 102 -0.21 -4.80 22.35
C ARG A 102 -0.17 -6.31 22.07
N ASP A 103 -1.23 -7.07 22.36
CA ASP A 103 -1.33 -8.42 21.81
C ASP A 103 -1.40 -8.37 20.28
N HIS A 104 -0.88 -9.36 19.60
CA HIS A 104 -0.97 -9.48 18.15
C HIS A 104 -2.20 -10.30 17.78
N VAL A 105 -3.15 -9.66 17.09
CA VAL A 105 -4.39 -10.30 16.61
C VAL A 105 -4.28 -10.51 15.11
N ALA A 106 -4.17 -11.76 14.69
CA ALA A 106 -4.07 -12.14 13.29
C ALA A 106 -5.46 -12.31 12.67
N ILE A 107 -5.60 -11.82 11.43
CA ILE A 107 -6.79 -12.01 10.59
C ILE A 107 -6.37 -12.80 9.36
N LEU A 108 -6.79 -14.07 9.29
CA LEU A 108 -6.53 -14.98 8.17
C LEU A 108 -7.83 -15.29 7.44
N MET A 109 -8.23 -14.43 6.54
CA MET A 109 -9.42 -14.60 5.71
C MET A 109 -9.32 -13.82 4.40
N HIS A 110 -10.24 -14.07 3.49
CA HIS A 110 -10.40 -13.26 2.29
C HIS A 110 -10.90 -11.86 2.65
N THR A 111 -10.93 -10.95 1.69
CA THR A 111 -11.55 -9.62 1.86
C THR A 111 -13.05 -9.80 2.02
N CYS A 112 -13.58 -9.45 3.18
CA CYS A 112 -15.00 -9.58 3.53
C CYS A 112 -15.37 -8.57 4.63
N PRO A 113 -16.65 -8.34 4.93
CA PRO A 113 -17.08 -7.46 6.01
C PRO A 113 -16.45 -7.79 7.37
N ASP A 114 -16.42 -9.08 7.75
CA ASP A 114 -15.80 -9.51 9.02
C ASP A 114 -14.33 -9.12 9.13
N PHE A 115 -13.59 -9.10 8.02
CA PHE A 115 -12.19 -8.64 8.02
C PHE A 115 -12.09 -7.19 8.47
N VAL A 116 -12.95 -6.31 7.94
CA VAL A 116 -12.96 -4.88 8.26
C VAL A 116 -13.39 -4.65 9.71
N GLU A 117 -14.45 -5.36 10.16
CA GLU A 117 -14.91 -5.32 11.54
C GLU A 117 -13.81 -5.72 12.53
N LEU A 118 -13.13 -6.84 12.27
CA LEU A 118 -12.04 -7.35 13.11
C LEU A 118 -10.79 -6.47 13.07
N PHE A 119 -10.50 -5.84 11.93
CA PHE A 119 -9.41 -4.88 11.80
C PHE A 119 -9.60 -3.72 12.79
N PHE A 120 -10.77 -3.10 12.78
CA PHE A 120 -11.07 -2.03 13.71
C PHE A 120 -11.26 -2.50 15.15
N ALA A 121 -11.85 -3.67 15.35
CA ALA A 121 -12.01 -4.27 16.68
C ALA A 121 -10.67 -4.49 17.39
N ALA A 122 -9.69 -5.06 16.70
CA ALA A 122 -8.34 -5.24 17.25
C ALA A 122 -7.67 -3.89 17.55
N ALA A 123 -7.80 -2.91 16.65
CA ALA A 123 -7.28 -1.55 16.86
C ALA A 123 -7.94 -0.86 18.08
N LEU A 124 -9.26 -1.03 18.29
CA LEU A 124 -10.00 -0.52 19.44
C LEU A 124 -9.57 -1.19 20.76
N CYS A 125 -9.16 -2.45 20.73
CA CYS A 125 -8.55 -3.12 21.88
C CYS A 125 -7.13 -2.64 22.19
N GLY A 126 -6.53 -1.80 21.34
CA GLY A 126 -5.11 -1.44 21.42
C GLY A 126 -4.18 -2.58 21.04
N ALA A 127 -4.69 -3.61 20.38
CA ALA A 127 -3.93 -4.72 19.86
C ALA A 127 -3.28 -4.37 18.51
N VAL A 128 -2.19 -5.06 18.17
CA VAL A 128 -1.56 -4.96 16.84
C VAL A 128 -2.34 -5.83 15.88
N VAL A 129 -2.90 -5.22 14.85
CA VAL A 129 -3.58 -5.94 13.76
C VAL A 129 -2.54 -6.62 12.88
N VAL A 130 -2.70 -7.92 12.63
CA VAL A 130 -1.78 -8.70 11.79
C VAL A 130 -2.57 -9.37 10.65
N PRO A 131 -2.83 -8.64 9.56
CA PRO A 131 -3.44 -9.20 8.37
C PRO A 131 -2.52 -10.25 7.73
N ILE A 132 -2.98 -11.50 7.66
CA ILE A 132 -2.21 -12.60 7.06
C ILE A 132 -2.67 -12.82 5.61
N ASN A 133 -1.71 -12.96 4.72
CA ASN A 133 -1.99 -13.24 3.31
C ASN A 133 -2.77 -14.57 3.18
N ALA A 134 -4.01 -14.48 2.71
CA ALA A 134 -4.92 -15.62 2.53
C ALA A 134 -4.41 -16.70 1.55
N ARG A 135 -3.34 -16.42 0.79
CA ARG A 135 -2.71 -17.37 -0.14
C ARG A 135 -1.58 -18.19 0.48
N TYR A 136 -1.14 -17.86 1.69
CA TYR A 136 -0.07 -18.59 2.37
C TYR A 136 -0.43 -20.07 2.55
N ARG A 137 0.57 -20.93 2.32
CA ARG A 137 0.51 -22.36 2.57
C ARG A 137 0.89 -22.67 4.02
N ALA A 138 0.70 -23.91 4.43
CA ALA A 138 0.91 -24.34 5.81
C ALA A 138 2.29 -23.94 6.38
N GLY A 139 3.38 -24.12 5.62
CA GLY A 139 4.73 -23.75 6.08
C GLY A 139 4.91 -22.24 6.28
N GLU A 140 4.36 -21.41 5.40
CA GLU A 140 4.39 -19.95 5.52
C GLU A 140 3.53 -19.49 6.71
N LEU A 141 2.36 -20.12 6.92
CA LEU A 141 1.48 -19.84 8.05
C LEU A 141 2.16 -20.19 9.37
N ALA A 142 2.78 -21.37 9.47
CA ALA A 142 3.53 -21.79 10.67
C ALA A 142 4.58 -20.74 11.05
N TYR A 143 5.38 -20.31 10.06
CA TYR A 143 6.39 -19.29 10.27
C TYR A 143 5.80 -17.95 10.73
N VAL A 144 4.76 -17.44 10.04
CA VAL A 144 4.17 -16.13 10.37
C VAL A 144 3.50 -16.14 11.75
N ILE A 145 2.85 -17.23 12.12
CA ILE A 145 2.18 -17.37 13.42
C ILE A 145 3.22 -17.38 14.55
N GLU A 146 4.31 -18.15 14.41
CA GLU A 146 5.39 -18.21 15.40
C GLU A 146 6.20 -16.91 15.44
N ASN A 147 6.71 -16.48 14.29
CA ASN A 147 7.52 -15.27 14.20
C ASN A 147 6.74 -14.03 14.66
N GLY A 148 5.46 -13.93 14.28
CA GLY A 148 4.58 -12.82 14.59
C GLY A 148 4.09 -12.76 16.02
N ASP A 149 4.48 -13.67 16.92
CA ASP A 149 3.97 -13.73 18.31
C ASP A 149 2.44 -13.61 18.37
N ILE A 150 1.75 -14.28 17.44
CA ILE A 150 0.29 -14.19 17.33
C ILE A 150 -0.34 -14.75 18.62
N ALA A 151 -1.15 -13.91 19.27
CA ALA A 151 -1.84 -14.25 20.50
C ALA A 151 -3.25 -14.80 20.25
N THR A 152 -3.96 -14.23 19.28
CA THR A 152 -5.28 -14.65 18.82
C THR A 152 -5.28 -14.63 17.29
N LEU A 153 -5.83 -15.67 16.67
CA LEU A 153 -6.03 -15.73 15.24
C LEU A 153 -7.53 -15.86 14.94
N VAL A 154 -8.04 -15.08 13.99
CA VAL A 154 -9.42 -15.20 13.51
C VAL A 154 -9.38 -15.61 12.05
N THR A 155 -10.13 -16.65 11.70
CA THR A 155 -10.26 -17.20 10.34
C THR A 155 -11.71 -17.47 9.99
N THR A 156 -11.98 -18.00 8.79
CA THR A 156 -13.33 -18.25 8.29
C THR A 156 -13.42 -19.54 7.49
N ASP A 157 -14.62 -20.13 7.45
CA ASP A 157 -14.99 -21.24 6.55
C ASP A 157 -15.80 -20.78 5.33
N ALA A 158 -16.15 -19.49 5.22
CA ALA A 158 -17.03 -18.95 4.19
C ALA A 158 -16.61 -19.23 2.74
N ILE A 159 -15.33 -19.54 2.52
CA ILE A 159 -14.77 -19.85 1.20
C ILE A 159 -14.05 -21.21 1.18
N SER A 160 -14.48 -22.14 2.03
CA SER A 160 -13.82 -23.44 2.18
C SER A 160 -13.71 -24.26 0.89
N GLU A 161 -14.63 -24.07 -0.06
CA GLU A 161 -14.58 -24.69 -1.38
C GLU A 161 -13.39 -24.19 -2.24
N GLN A 162 -13.00 -22.93 -2.10
CA GLN A 162 -11.86 -22.32 -2.81
C GLN A 162 -10.58 -22.41 -1.98
N VAL A 163 -10.68 -22.12 -0.68
CA VAL A 163 -9.56 -22.11 0.27
C VAL A 163 -10.02 -22.61 1.63
N ASN A 164 -9.62 -23.81 1.99
CA ASN A 164 -9.88 -24.37 3.31
C ASN A 164 -8.81 -23.91 4.31
N PHE A 165 -9.10 -22.85 5.06
CA PHE A 165 -8.17 -22.33 6.08
C PHE A 165 -8.01 -23.25 7.27
N VAL A 166 -9.04 -24.03 7.64
CA VAL A 166 -8.97 -25.00 8.74
C VAL A 166 -7.92 -26.05 8.44
N GLU A 167 -7.97 -26.69 7.26
CA GLU A 167 -6.96 -27.67 6.85
C GLU A 167 -5.56 -27.06 6.77
N ARG A 168 -5.43 -25.82 6.26
CA ARG A 168 -4.14 -25.14 6.23
C ARG A 168 -3.57 -24.91 7.62
N LEU A 169 -4.42 -24.54 8.59
CA LEU A 169 -4.01 -24.34 9.98
C LEU A 169 -3.67 -25.66 10.66
N TYR A 170 -4.37 -26.76 10.39
CA TYR A 170 -3.97 -28.09 10.87
C TYR A 170 -2.60 -28.50 10.31
N GLY A 171 -2.35 -28.22 9.03
CA GLY A 171 -1.04 -28.46 8.42
C GLY A 171 0.07 -27.54 8.95
N ALA A 172 -0.27 -26.32 9.38
CA ALA A 172 0.68 -25.34 9.92
C ALA A 172 0.99 -25.58 11.41
N LEU A 173 0.02 -26.06 12.18
CA LEU A 173 0.06 -26.17 13.64
C LEU A 173 -0.17 -27.61 14.07
N PRO A 174 0.88 -28.43 14.14
CA PRO A 174 0.79 -29.80 14.61
C PRO A 174 0.12 -29.89 16.00
N ASN A 175 -0.76 -30.88 16.18
CA ASN A 175 -1.57 -31.10 17.38
C ASN A 175 -2.66 -30.03 17.66
N LEU A 176 -2.98 -29.14 16.75
CA LEU A 176 -4.10 -28.21 16.91
C LEU A 176 -5.43 -28.97 17.08
N GLU A 177 -5.67 -29.98 16.23
CA GLU A 177 -6.87 -30.82 16.28
C GLU A 177 -7.04 -31.59 17.60
N ALA A 178 -5.93 -31.88 18.29
CA ALA A 178 -5.93 -32.61 19.56
C ALA A 178 -6.13 -31.70 20.78
N GLN A 179 -6.21 -30.38 20.62
CA GLN A 179 -6.42 -29.43 21.72
C GLN A 179 -7.82 -29.58 22.30
N ARG A 180 -7.92 -29.76 23.61
CA ARG A 180 -9.21 -29.95 24.31
C ARG A 180 -9.93 -28.64 24.61
N ASP A 181 -9.17 -27.60 24.93
CA ASP A 181 -9.71 -26.28 25.23
C ASP A 181 -9.26 -25.27 24.13
N PRO A 182 -10.14 -24.89 23.19
CA PRO A 182 -9.81 -23.97 22.13
C PRO A 182 -9.55 -22.52 22.61
N ARG A 183 -9.87 -22.22 23.88
CA ARG A 183 -9.61 -20.90 24.48
C ARG A 183 -8.25 -20.82 25.17
N GLN A 184 -7.55 -21.96 25.32
CA GLN A 184 -6.25 -22.06 25.98
C GLN A 184 -5.32 -23.04 25.25
N LEU A 185 -5.07 -22.77 23.98
CA LEU A 185 -4.19 -23.58 23.14
C LEU A 185 -2.78 -23.66 23.72
N ARG A 186 -2.16 -24.83 23.58
CA ARG A 186 -0.77 -25.08 23.98
C ARG A 186 -0.05 -25.80 22.85
N LEU A 187 0.54 -25.02 21.97
CA LEU A 187 1.19 -25.49 20.75
C LEU A 187 2.68 -25.15 20.80
N ALA A 188 3.55 -26.15 20.68
CA ALA A 188 4.99 -25.95 20.74
C ALA A 188 5.52 -25.04 19.63
N GLY A 189 4.96 -25.14 18.40
CA GLY A 189 5.31 -24.30 17.26
C GLY A 189 4.65 -22.90 17.26
N ALA A 190 3.78 -22.61 18.25
CA ALA A 190 3.12 -21.30 18.38
C ALA A 190 2.86 -20.98 19.85
N PRO A 191 3.91 -20.76 20.67
CA PRO A 191 3.79 -20.69 22.13
C PRO A 191 3.02 -19.48 22.64
N LYS A 192 2.83 -18.45 21.82
CA LYS A 192 2.03 -17.26 22.17
C LYS A 192 0.56 -17.38 21.78
N LEU A 193 0.21 -18.30 20.88
CA LEU A 193 -1.15 -18.48 20.37
C LEU A 193 -2.02 -19.13 21.44
N ARG A 194 -3.01 -18.37 21.92
CA ARG A 194 -3.94 -18.79 22.98
C ARG A 194 -5.24 -19.36 22.43
N ASN A 195 -5.71 -18.83 21.31
CA ASN A 195 -6.97 -19.22 20.70
C ASN A 195 -7.00 -18.93 19.20
N ILE A 196 -7.81 -19.72 18.51
CA ILE A 196 -8.15 -19.51 17.10
C ILE A 196 -9.67 -19.47 17.00
N VAL A 197 -10.23 -18.41 16.43
CA VAL A 197 -11.67 -18.27 16.17
C VAL A 197 -11.98 -18.70 14.76
N LEU A 198 -13.00 -19.51 14.58
CA LEU A 198 -13.58 -19.86 13.27
C LEU A 198 -14.88 -19.12 13.06
N MET A 199 -14.86 -18.12 12.15
CA MET A 199 -16.04 -17.40 11.70
C MET A 199 -16.75 -18.21 10.63
N GLY A 200 -18.10 -18.27 10.71
CA GLY A 200 -18.95 -19.03 9.81
C GLY A 200 -19.80 -20.05 10.54
N ALA A 201 -20.43 -20.94 9.79
CA ALA A 201 -21.39 -21.91 10.34
C ALA A 201 -20.74 -23.20 10.86
N SER A 202 -19.51 -23.50 10.45
CA SER A 202 -18.84 -24.74 10.80
C SER A 202 -18.19 -24.68 12.19
N THR A 203 -17.94 -25.86 12.76
CA THR A 203 -17.11 -26.04 13.96
C THR A 203 -15.95 -26.95 13.62
N ALA A 204 -14.78 -26.73 14.26
CA ALA A 204 -13.61 -27.57 14.07
C ALA A 204 -12.87 -27.74 15.40
N PRO A 205 -12.30 -28.93 15.69
CA PRO A 205 -11.52 -29.15 16.90
C PRO A 205 -10.36 -28.17 17.04
N GLY A 206 -10.15 -27.63 18.23
CA GLY A 206 -9.11 -26.62 18.49
C GLY A 206 -9.49 -25.18 18.10
N PHE A 207 -10.69 -24.95 17.58
CA PHE A 207 -11.19 -23.62 17.22
C PHE A 207 -12.34 -23.20 18.13
N VAL A 208 -12.40 -21.91 18.47
CA VAL A 208 -13.55 -21.27 19.12
C VAL A 208 -14.59 -21.00 18.05
N PRO A 209 -15.81 -21.55 18.13
CA PRO A 209 -16.87 -21.27 17.16
C PRO A 209 -17.29 -19.79 17.18
N GLN A 210 -17.82 -19.30 16.06
CA GLN A 210 -18.32 -17.92 15.96
C GLN A 210 -19.37 -17.63 17.04
N SER A 211 -20.31 -18.55 17.29
CA SER A 211 -21.34 -18.37 18.32
C SER A 211 -20.78 -18.09 19.70
N ASP A 212 -19.74 -18.84 20.09
CA ASP A 212 -19.07 -18.67 21.38
C ASP A 212 -18.25 -17.37 21.44
N PHE A 213 -17.66 -16.98 20.31
CA PHE A 213 -16.94 -15.74 20.18
C PHE A 213 -17.88 -14.54 20.34
N GLU A 214 -19.01 -14.54 19.66
CA GLU A 214 -20.02 -13.47 19.72
C GLU A 214 -20.69 -13.39 21.09
N HIS A 215 -21.09 -14.53 21.65
CA HIS A 215 -21.67 -14.59 23.01
C HIS A 215 -20.69 -14.03 24.07
N GLY A 216 -19.39 -14.17 23.84
CA GLY A 216 -18.36 -13.59 24.71
C GLY A 216 -18.52 -12.08 24.89
N ALA A 217 -18.99 -11.34 23.88
CA ALA A 217 -19.22 -9.91 23.97
C ALA A 217 -20.20 -9.51 25.08
N GLU A 218 -21.19 -10.36 25.36
CA GLU A 218 -22.21 -10.09 26.40
C GLU A 218 -21.60 -10.05 27.81
N THR A 219 -20.46 -10.73 28.01
CA THR A 219 -19.76 -10.80 29.29
C THR A 219 -18.85 -9.60 29.56
N VAL A 220 -18.57 -8.77 28.53
CA VAL A 220 -17.65 -7.63 28.61
C VAL A 220 -18.42 -6.33 28.44
N PRO A 221 -18.45 -5.44 29.44
CA PRO A 221 -19.04 -4.10 29.29
C PRO A 221 -18.32 -3.30 28.20
N GLU A 222 -19.06 -2.58 27.39
CA GLU A 222 -18.50 -1.78 26.29
C GLU A 222 -17.50 -0.72 26.76
N ILE A 223 -17.71 -0.18 27.98
CA ILE A 223 -16.79 0.78 28.59
C ILE A 223 -15.35 0.25 28.65
N ASN A 224 -15.14 -1.08 28.74
CA ASN A 224 -13.81 -1.67 28.79
C ASN A 224 -13.07 -1.48 27.46
N VAL A 225 -13.78 -1.51 26.33
CA VAL A 225 -13.20 -1.19 25.01
C VAL A 225 -12.78 0.28 24.99
N HIS A 226 -13.65 1.16 25.50
CA HIS A 226 -13.33 2.60 25.55
C HIS A 226 -12.14 2.90 26.45
N VAL A 227 -12.01 2.23 27.61
CA VAL A 227 -10.83 2.35 28.47
C VAL A 227 -9.57 1.86 27.76
N ALA A 228 -9.64 0.72 27.05
CA ALA A 228 -8.50 0.19 26.31
C ALA A 228 -8.04 1.15 25.20
N ARG A 229 -8.98 1.62 24.34
CA ARG A 229 -8.64 2.52 23.23
C ARG A 229 -8.07 3.86 23.67
N LEU A 230 -8.56 4.41 24.77
CA LEU A 230 -8.05 5.70 25.32
C LEU A 230 -6.62 5.55 25.87
N GLY A 231 -6.17 4.35 26.18
CA GLY A 231 -4.79 4.07 26.58
C GLY A 231 -3.81 3.93 25.40
N VAL A 232 -4.31 3.85 24.16
CA VAL A 232 -3.48 3.68 22.96
C VAL A 232 -2.81 5.00 22.58
N ARG A 233 -1.51 4.95 22.31
CA ARG A 233 -0.75 6.11 21.84
C ARG A 233 -0.65 6.04 20.31
N VAL A 234 -0.65 7.19 19.65
CA VAL A 234 -0.48 7.25 18.19
C VAL A 234 0.86 6.67 17.71
N ARG A 235 1.88 6.66 18.58
CA ARG A 235 3.19 6.03 18.34
C ARG A 235 3.25 4.54 18.68
N ASP A 236 2.21 3.97 19.28
CA ASP A 236 2.16 2.51 19.45
C ASP A 236 2.03 1.84 18.07
N VAL A 237 2.63 0.66 17.93
CA VAL A 237 2.46 -0.17 16.72
C VAL A 237 1.01 -0.63 16.68
N GLY A 238 0.30 -0.28 15.62
CA GLY A 238 -1.10 -0.65 15.42
C GLY A 238 -1.29 -1.71 14.33
N LEU A 239 -0.29 -1.89 13.46
CA LEU A 239 -0.39 -2.77 12.31
C LEU A 239 0.94 -3.46 12.06
N MET A 240 0.92 -4.77 11.81
CA MET A 240 2.08 -5.52 11.35
C MET A 240 1.73 -6.26 10.06
N LEU A 241 2.40 -5.93 8.98
CA LEU A 241 2.20 -6.54 7.66
C LEU A 241 3.43 -7.32 7.24
N TYR A 242 3.22 -8.55 6.80
CA TYR A 242 4.29 -9.39 6.27
C TYR A 242 4.53 -9.11 4.79
N THR A 243 5.78 -8.80 4.44
CA THR A 243 6.22 -8.61 3.06
C THR A 243 7.05 -9.80 2.60
N SER A 244 6.83 -10.22 1.35
CA SER A 244 7.71 -11.17 0.69
C SER A 244 9.03 -10.49 0.36
N GLY A 245 10.01 -10.63 1.23
CA GLY A 245 11.37 -10.14 0.98
C GLY A 245 12.13 -10.99 -0.07
N THR A 246 13.37 -10.61 -0.32
CA THR A 246 14.33 -11.40 -1.14
C THR A 246 14.85 -12.64 -0.42
N THR A 247 14.48 -12.83 0.84
CA THR A 247 14.83 -13.98 1.70
C THR A 247 13.70 -15.00 1.68
N ALA A 248 14.03 -16.25 2.06
CA ALA A 248 13.08 -17.36 2.05
C ALA A 248 11.81 -17.08 2.90
N ASN A 249 11.93 -16.29 3.97
CA ASN A 249 10.82 -16.00 4.87
C ASN A 249 10.36 -14.54 4.77
N PRO A 250 9.03 -14.28 4.86
CA PRO A 250 8.49 -12.93 4.87
C PRO A 250 8.88 -12.16 6.15
N LYS A 251 8.96 -10.83 6.06
CA LYS A 251 9.34 -9.92 7.15
C LYS A 251 8.11 -9.18 7.67
N GLY A 252 7.91 -9.14 8.99
CA GLY A 252 6.86 -8.35 9.63
C GLY A 252 7.26 -6.88 9.77
N CYS A 253 6.61 -5.99 9.02
CA CYS A 253 6.82 -4.54 9.09
C CYS A 253 5.97 -3.95 10.22
N LEU A 254 6.59 -3.33 11.22
CA LEU A 254 5.90 -2.70 12.35
C LEU A 254 5.50 -1.27 12.00
N ILE A 255 4.20 -1.00 11.88
CA ILE A 255 3.65 0.29 11.47
C ILE A 255 2.85 0.90 12.62
N THR A 256 3.17 2.14 13.00
CA THR A 256 2.46 2.85 14.07
C THR A 256 1.10 3.35 13.59
N HIS A 257 0.20 3.63 14.53
CA HIS A 257 -1.06 4.33 14.22
C HIS A 257 -0.79 5.68 13.54
N GLU A 258 0.21 6.46 14.02
CA GLU A 258 0.60 7.73 13.40
C GLU A 258 1.00 7.54 11.95
N ALA A 259 1.91 6.62 11.67
CA ALA A 259 2.40 6.37 10.31
C ALA A 259 1.23 6.07 9.36
N GLN A 260 0.33 5.18 9.77
CA GLN A 260 -0.79 4.76 8.94
C GLN A 260 -1.85 5.84 8.77
N VAL A 261 -2.32 6.43 9.86
CA VAL A 261 -3.42 7.43 9.82
C VAL A 261 -2.96 8.72 9.14
N ARG A 262 -1.77 9.22 9.51
CA ARG A 262 -1.23 10.43 8.90
C ARG A 262 -0.98 10.26 7.40
N ASN A 263 -0.51 9.09 6.98
CA ASN A 263 -0.32 8.79 5.56
C ASN A 263 -1.66 8.74 4.81
N SER A 264 -2.70 8.17 5.43
CA SER A 264 -4.05 8.14 4.88
C SER A 264 -4.64 9.54 4.72
N ILE A 265 -4.46 10.42 5.71
CA ILE A 265 -4.88 11.83 5.64
C ILE A 265 -4.12 12.58 4.54
N ALA A 266 -2.79 12.38 4.47
CA ALA A 266 -1.95 13.02 3.46
C ALA A 266 -2.37 12.61 2.05
N LEU A 267 -2.68 11.33 1.84
CA LEU A 267 -3.18 10.82 0.56
C LEU A 267 -4.58 11.36 0.25
N GLY A 268 -5.55 11.08 1.12
CA GLY A 268 -6.97 11.34 0.85
C GLY A 268 -7.30 12.82 0.82
N ARG A 269 -7.11 13.49 1.96
CA ARG A 269 -7.51 14.90 2.13
C ARG A 269 -6.59 15.87 1.39
N HIS A 270 -5.28 15.69 1.51
CA HIS A 270 -4.35 16.71 0.99
C HIS A 270 -3.98 16.46 -0.47
N ARG A 271 -3.73 15.20 -0.87
CA ARG A 271 -3.27 14.92 -2.23
C ARG A 271 -4.42 14.65 -3.21
N TYR A 272 -5.33 13.74 -2.92
CA TYR A 272 -6.46 13.41 -3.79
C TYR A 272 -7.67 14.33 -3.60
N ARG A 273 -7.69 15.12 -2.51
CA ARG A 273 -8.77 16.05 -2.17
C ARG A 273 -10.13 15.35 -2.08
N LEU A 274 -10.12 14.16 -1.52
CA LEU A 274 -11.34 13.40 -1.26
C LEU A 274 -12.22 14.12 -0.24
N THR A 275 -13.52 13.95 -0.38
CA THR A 275 -14.58 14.51 0.47
C THR A 275 -15.54 13.41 0.92
N HIS A 276 -16.51 13.76 1.77
CA HIS A 276 -17.55 12.82 2.20
C HIS A 276 -18.50 12.39 1.05
N ASP A 277 -18.55 13.13 -0.06
CA ASP A 277 -19.34 12.77 -1.23
C ASP A 277 -18.65 11.73 -2.12
N ASP A 278 -17.37 11.44 -1.86
CA ASP A 278 -16.61 10.54 -2.71
C ASP A 278 -16.85 9.07 -2.37
N ARG A 279 -16.88 8.26 -3.43
CA ARG A 279 -17.02 6.81 -3.39
C ARG A 279 -15.79 6.20 -4.02
N LEU A 280 -14.94 5.59 -3.18
CA LEU A 280 -13.65 5.06 -3.60
C LEU A 280 -13.72 3.54 -3.72
N TRP A 281 -13.50 3.05 -4.93
CA TRP A 281 -13.42 1.63 -5.20
C TRP A 281 -11.96 1.14 -5.27
N SER A 282 -11.68 -0.01 -4.60
CA SER A 282 -10.38 -0.69 -4.68
C SER A 282 -10.58 -2.21 -4.65
N PRO A 283 -10.05 -2.96 -5.63
CA PRO A 283 -10.14 -4.42 -5.68
C PRO A 283 -9.02 -5.12 -4.90
N LEU A 284 -8.21 -4.36 -4.18
CA LEU A 284 -6.99 -4.86 -3.57
C LEU A 284 -7.30 -5.67 -2.29
N PRO A 285 -6.60 -6.80 -2.06
CA PRO A 285 -6.83 -7.59 -0.85
C PRO A 285 -6.51 -6.84 0.44
N MET A 286 -7.37 -6.97 1.45
CA MET A 286 -7.26 -6.26 2.73
C MET A 286 -6.01 -6.61 3.56
N PHE A 287 -5.34 -7.72 3.26
CA PHE A 287 -4.06 -8.06 3.88
C PHE A 287 -2.84 -7.34 3.27
N HIS A 288 -3.08 -6.35 2.42
CA HIS A 288 -2.03 -5.47 1.87
C HIS A 288 -2.24 -4.02 2.26
N ILE A 289 -1.13 -3.34 2.47
CA ILE A 289 -1.12 -1.90 2.77
C ILE A 289 -1.83 -1.08 1.69
N ALA A 290 -1.77 -1.52 0.44
CA ALA A 290 -2.39 -0.86 -0.71
C ALA A 290 -3.93 -0.89 -0.68
N SER A 291 -4.55 -1.70 0.20
CA SER A 291 -5.99 -1.68 0.46
C SER A 291 -6.33 -0.93 1.76
N VAL A 292 -5.52 -1.15 2.81
CA VAL A 292 -5.71 -0.48 4.11
C VAL A 292 -5.59 1.04 3.97
N LEU A 293 -4.58 1.51 3.24
CA LEU A 293 -4.33 2.95 3.07
C LEU A 293 -5.52 3.69 2.42
N PRO A 294 -6.04 3.31 1.24
CA PRO A 294 -7.18 4.01 0.62
C PRO A 294 -8.48 3.85 1.43
N MET A 295 -8.69 2.73 2.13
CA MET A 295 -9.83 2.56 3.04
C MET A 295 -9.80 3.60 4.16
N LEU A 296 -8.69 3.73 4.86
CA LEU A 296 -8.56 4.73 5.94
C LEU A 296 -8.59 6.16 5.38
N ALA A 297 -8.08 6.38 4.17
CA ALA A 297 -8.09 7.69 3.51
C ALA A 297 -9.51 8.18 3.22
N ILE A 298 -10.39 7.31 2.73
CA ILE A 298 -11.79 7.68 2.45
C ILE A 298 -12.61 7.75 3.74
N PHE A 299 -12.34 6.89 4.73
CA PHE A 299 -13.04 6.91 6.02
C PHE A 299 -12.74 8.20 6.81
N GLU A 300 -11.52 8.72 6.73
CA GLU A 300 -11.14 9.96 7.39
C GLU A 300 -12.00 11.15 6.95
N VAL A 301 -12.38 11.19 5.69
CA VAL A 301 -13.25 12.26 5.13
C VAL A 301 -14.75 11.93 5.21
N GLY A 302 -15.12 10.72 5.65
CA GLY A 302 -16.53 10.29 5.75
C GLY A 302 -17.15 9.83 4.44
N GLY A 303 -16.34 9.51 3.43
CA GLY A 303 -16.81 8.97 2.15
C GLY A 303 -16.98 7.45 2.19
N THR A 304 -17.34 6.85 1.06
CA THR A 304 -17.68 5.42 0.96
C THR A 304 -16.54 4.61 0.38
N TYR A 305 -16.15 3.51 1.03
CA TYR A 305 -15.21 2.53 0.50
C TYR A 305 -15.94 1.36 -0.14
N LEU A 306 -15.61 1.05 -1.39
CA LEU A 306 -16.17 -0.09 -2.12
C LEU A 306 -15.06 -1.10 -2.41
N THR A 307 -15.35 -2.37 -2.17
CA THR A 307 -14.41 -3.47 -2.42
C THR A 307 -15.14 -4.77 -2.71
N MET A 308 -14.39 -5.85 -2.95
CA MET A 308 -14.94 -7.17 -3.25
C MET A 308 -14.05 -8.27 -2.70
N SER A 309 -14.64 -9.43 -2.47
CA SER A 309 -13.93 -10.60 -1.90
C SER A 309 -12.85 -11.14 -2.85
N TYR A 310 -13.20 -11.25 -4.10
CA TYR A 310 -12.33 -11.66 -5.21
C TYR A 310 -12.59 -10.75 -6.39
N PHE A 311 -11.52 -10.42 -7.11
CA PHE A 311 -11.67 -9.61 -8.30
C PHE A 311 -12.35 -10.41 -9.41
N ASP A 312 -13.56 -10.00 -9.72
CA ASP A 312 -14.32 -10.40 -10.92
C ASP A 312 -14.57 -9.15 -11.75
N PRO A 313 -14.10 -9.08 -13.01
CA PRO A 313 -14.23 -7.89 -13.84
C PRO A 313 -15.68 -7.47 -14.09
N LYS A 314 -16.60 -8.44 -14.25
CA LYS A 314 -18.02 -8.16 -14.47
C LYS A 314 -18.64 -7.49 -13.24
N VAL A 315 -18.45 -8.10 -12.08
CA VAL A 315 -18.95 -7.57 -10.80
C VAL A 315 -18.33 -6.21 -10.50
N ALA A 316 -17.05 -6.05 -10.79
CA ALA A 316 -16.35 -4.76 -10.63
C ALA A 316 -16.99 -3.66 -11.48
N LEU A 317 -17.24 -3.91 -12.77
CA LEU A 317 -17.89 -2.94 -13.66
C LEU A 317 -19.30 -2.60 -13.21
N GLU A 318 -20.09 -3.61 -12.79
CA GLU A 318 -21.43 -3.40 -12.21
C GLU A 318 -21.40 -2.54 -10.94
N MET A 319 -20.39 -2.73 -10.07
CA MET A 319 -20.22 -1.90 -8.86
C MET A 319 -19.84 -0.46 -9.21
N LEU A 320 -18.91 -0.27 -10.15
CA LEU A 320 -18.45 1.06 -10.57
C LEU A 320 -19.62 1.92 -11.09
N GLU A 321 -20.48 1.33 -11.90
CA GLU A 321 -21.67 2.00 -12.46
C GLU A 321 -22.76 2.19 -11.42
N ARG A 322 -23.24 1.08 -10.78
CA ARG A 322 -24.38 1.08 -9.85
C ARG A 322 -24.20 2.05 -8.69
N HIS A 323 -22.98 2.12 -8.17
CA HIS A 323 -22.68 2.95 -7.01
C HIS A 323 -22.06 4.30 -7.40
N GLU A 324 -22.11 4.68 -8.69
CA GLU A 324 -21.60 5.97 -9.17
C GLU A 324 -20.21 6.32 -8.57
N VAL A 325 -19.27 5.40 -8.69
CA VAL A 325 -17.94 5.52 -8.10
C VAL A 325 -17.24 6.78 -8.62
N THR A 326 -16.64 7.57 -7.73
CA THR A 326 -15.98 8.83 -8.07
C THR A 326 -14.46 8.73 -8.09
N ALA A 327 -13.89 7.79 -7.34
CA ALA A 327 -12.45 7.57 -7.27
C ALA A 327 -12.13 6.07 -7.29
N THR A 328 -11.02 5.69 -7.94
CA THR A 328 -10.61 4.28 -8.02
C THR A 328 -9.14 4.09 -7.69
N TYR A 329 -8.81 2.98 -7.04
CA TYR A 329 -7.45 2.63 -6.62
C TYR A 329 -7.08 1.18 -7.03
N PRO A 330 -7.08 0.84 -8.34
CA PRO A 330 -6.71 -0.51 -8.81
C PRO A 330 -5.20 -0.77 -8.82
N SER A 331 -4.39 0.24 -9.06
CA SER A 331 -2.92 0.29 -9.00
C SER A 331 -2.12 -0.75 -9.81
N PHE A 332 -2.60 -1.99 -9.96
CA PHE A 332 -1.87 -3.07 -10.62
C PHE A 332 -2.42 -3.41 -12.00
N VAL A 333 -1.49 -3.74 -12.91
CA VAL A 333 -1.78 -4.06 -14.31
C VAL A 333 -2.83 -5.17 -14.47
N THR A 334 -2.82 -6.17 -13.61
CA THR A 334 -3.74 -7.31 -13.70
C THR A 334 -5.21 -6.92 -13.54
N PHE A 335 -5.50 -6.01 -12.61
CA PHE A 335 -6.85 -5.48 -12.42
C PHE A 335 -7.28 -4.58 -13.59
N MET A 336 -6.35 -3.72 -14.04
CA MET A 336 -6.60 -2.83 -15.18
C MET A 336 -6.91 -3.61 -16.45
N GLN A 337 -6.09 -4.62 -16.76
CA GLN A 337 -6.32 -5.49 -17.90
C GLN A 337 -7.62 -6.29 -17.76
N GLY A 338 -7.93 -6.78 -16.56
CA GLY A 338 -9.19 -7.46 -16.28
C GLY A 338 -10.40 -6.59 -16.64
N LEU A 339 -10.39 -5.32 -16.27
CA LEU A 339 -11.47 -4.38 -16.60
C LEU A 339 -11.53 -4.10 -18.11
N ILE A 340 -10.43 -3.61 -18.71
CA ILE A 340 -10.44 -3.10 -20.10
C ILE A 340 -10.67 -4.19 -21.15
N TYR A 341 -10.35 -5.43 -20.86
CA TYR A 341 -10.58 -6.55 -21.79
C TYR A 341 -11.92 -7.26 -21.56
N HIS A 342 -12.69 -6.86 -20.55
CA HIS A 342 -14.02 -7.43 -20.32
C HIS A 342 -15.02 -6.90 -21.36
N PRO A 343 -15.88 -7.74 -21.97
CA PRO A 343 -16.83 -7.33 -23.00
C PRO A 343 -17.77 -6.18 -22.59
N ASN A 344 -18.12 -6.08 -21.31
CA ASN A 344 -19.00 -5.03 -20.79
C ASN A 344 -18.30 -3.68 -20.62
N PHE A 345 -16.96 -3.63 -20.61
CA PHE A 345 -16.21 -2.38 -20.35
C PHE A 345 -16.65 -1.21 -21.24
N PRO A 346 -16.80 -1.38 -22.59
CA PRO A 346 -17.22 -0.28 -23.45
C PRO A 346 -18.70 0.15 -23.24
N HIS A 347 -19.48 -0.64 -22.51
CA HIS A 347 -20.90 -0.42 -22.27
C HIS A 347 -21.22 0.04 -20.85
N THR A 348 -20.21 0.11 -19.97
CA THR A 348 -20.36 0.51 -18.57
C THR A 348 -20.24 2.05 -18.46
N ASP A 349 -21.15 2.68 -17.76
CA ASP A 349 -21.06 4.12 -17.47
C ASP A 349 -20.03 4.40 -16.37
N LEU A 350 -18.85 4.85 -16.79
CA LEU A 350 -17.75 5.24 -15.92
C LEU A 350 -17.59 6.78 -15.81
N SER A 351 -18.58 7.54 -16.27
CA SER A 351 -18.52 9.01 -16.37
C SER A 351 -18.38 9.72 -15.01
N ARG A 352 -18.78 9.06 -13.92
CA ARG A 352 -18.69 9.59 -12.55
C ARG A 352 -17.28 9.51 -11.97
N ILE A 353 -16.39 8.70 -12.54
CA ILE A 353 -15.01 8.57 -12.07
C ILE A 353 -14.24 9.86 -12.37
N LYS A 354 -13.88 10.58 -11.31
CA LYS A 354 -13.12 11.84 -11.36
C LYS A 354 -11.62 11.63 -11.23
N LEU A 355 -11.21 10.59 -10.47
CA LEU A 355 -9.83 10.29 -10.15
C LEU A 355 -9.56 8.79 -10.21
N MET A 356 -8.45 8.41 -10.83
CA MET A 356 -8.01 7.03 -10.89
C MET A 356 -6.51 6.90 -10.60
N ASN A 357 -6.18 6.13 -9.57
CA ASN A 357 -4.79 5.69 -9.35
C ASN A 357 -4.49 4.51 -10.29
N SER A 358 -4.10 4.83 -11.50
CA SER A 358 -3.86 3.88 -12.59
C SER A 358 -2.40 3.51 -12.77
N ASN A 359 -1.47 4.29 -12.20
CA ASN A 359 -0.04 4.08 -12.38
C ASN A 359 0.41 4.00 -13.85
N LEU A 360 -0.16 4.84 -14.73
CA LEU A 360 0.09 4.77 -16.18
C LEU A 360 1.59 4.79 -16.52
N ALA A 361 2.40 5.52 -15.75
CA ALA A 361 3.85 5.59 -15.93
C ALA A 361 4.56 4.22 -15.92
N VAL A 362 3.93 3.19 -15.34
CA VAL A 362 4.48 1.83 -15.23
C VAL A 362 3.56 0.76 -15.82
N GLN A 363 2.51 1.17 -16.54
CA GLN A 363 1.59 0.26 -17.25
C GLN A 363 2.05 0.03 -18.70
N PRO A 364 1.67 -1.09 -19.33
CA PRO A 364 1.80 -1.25 -20.77
C PRO A 364 1.04 -0.12 -21.52
N PRO A 365 1.63 0.48 -22.56
CA PRO A 365 1.02 1.63 -23.27
C PRO A 365 -0.42 1.38 -23.72
N ALA A 366 -0.72 0.20 -24.25
CA ALA A 366 -2.07 -0.17 -24.71
C ALA A 366 -3.13 -0.13 -23.59
N VAL A 367 -2.72 -0.46 -22.36
CA VAL A 367 -3.60 -0.37 -21.16
C VAL A 367 -3.88 1.09 -20.86
N GLY A 368 -2.85 1.94 -20.84
CA GLY A 368 -2.97 3.36 -20.60
C GLY A 368 -3.88 4.04 -21.63
N GLU A 369 -3.67 3.77 -22.91
CA GLU A 369 -4.50 4.32 -24.01
C GLU A 369 -5.97 3.89 -23.89
N ALA A 370 -6.23 2.63 -23.53
CA ALA A 370 -7.60 2.14 -23.36
C ALA A 370 -8.30 2.85 -22.20
N ILE A 371 -7.62 3.04 -21.07
CA ILE A 371 -8.16 3.74 -19.89
C ILE A 371 -8.45 5.20 -20.20
N MET A 372 -7.49 5.92 -20.78
CA MET A 372 -7.65 7.33 -21.10
C MET A 372 -8.78 7.55 -22.11
N ARG A 373 -8.97 6.62 -23.06
CA ARG A 373 -10.06 6.67 -24.02
C ARG A 373 -11.44 6.42 -23.39
N ALA A 374 -11.52 5.48 -22.46
CA ALA A 374 -12.78 5.11 -21.80
C ALA A 374 -13.22 6.12 -20.73
N MET A 375 -12.26 6.77 -20.10
CA MET A 375 -12.49 7.70 -18.98
C MET A 375 -11.72 9.02 -19.19
N PRO A 376 -12.00 9.78 -20.26
CA PRO A 376 -11.27 11.01 -20.58
C PRO A 376 -11.46 12.11 -19.52
N GLN A 377 -12.53 12.05 -18.73
CA GLN A 377 -12.80 12.98 -17.63
C GLN A 377 -12.01 12.64 -16.35
N ALA A 378 -11.53 11.39 -16.21
CA ALA A 378 -10.87 10.94 -15.00
C ALA A 378 -9.41 11.42 -14.94
N LEU A 379 -9.04 12.05 -13.85
CA LEU A 379 -7.66 12.44 -13.58
C LEU A 379 -6.83 11.19 -13.26
N GLN A 380 -5.99 10.79 -14.19
CA GLN A 380 -5.08 9.66 -14.01
C GLN A 380 -3.89 10.09 -13.16
N VAL A 381 -3.58 9.33 -12.11
CA VAL A 381 -2.42 9.57 -11.24
C VAL A 381 -1.61 8.29 -11.07
N GLY A 382 -0.30 8.45 -10.90
CA GLY A 382 0.59 7.39 -10.46
C GLY A 382 0.92 7.51 -8.98
N SER A 383 1.40 6.41 -8.38
CA SER A 383 1.94 6.41 -7.02
C SER A 383 3.14 5.49 -6.88
N PHE A 384 4.08 5.89 -6.04
CA PHE A 384 5.21 5.10 -5.57
C PHE A 384 5.04 4.86 -4.08
N GLY A 385 5.23 3.63 -3.64
CA GLY A 385 5.09 3.29 -2.23
C GLY A 385 5.41 1.84 -1.93
N MET A 386 5.44 1.53 -0.62
CA MET A 386 5.79 0.22 -0.09
C MET A 386 5.22 0.02 1.30
N THR A 387 5.19 -1.22 1.76
CA THR A 387 4.69 -1.56 3.10
C THR A 387 5.50 -0.87 4.19
N GLU A 388 6.82 -0.80 4.01
CA GLU A 388 7.79 -0.20 4.92
C GLU A 388 7.58 1.31 5.13
N ALA A 389 6.82 1.96 4.24
CA ALA A 389 6.45 3.37 4.35
C ALA A 389 4.94 3.58 4.52
N ALA A 390 4.25 2.65 5.18
CA ALA A 390 2.80 2.68 5.42
C ALA A 390 1.96 2.93 4.15
N GLY A 391 2.46 2.51 3.00
CA GLY A 391 1.79 2.60 1.70
C GLY A 391 2.41 3.62 0.76
N THR A 392 1.68 4.67 0.41
CA THR A 392 2.12 5.65 -0.59
C THR A 392 3.16 6.62 -0.02
N VAL A 393 4.25 6.78 -0.74
CA VAL A 393 5.29 7.79 -0.49
C VAL A 393 5.14 8.98 -1.42
N CYS A 394 5.03 8.72 -2.73
CA CYS A 394 4.82 9.74 -3.76
C CYS A 394 3.54 9.44 -4.52
N THR A 395 2.84 10.48 -4.95
CA THR A 395 1.71 10.35 -5.87
C THR A 395 1.41 11.69 -6.55
N GLY A 396 0.79 11.61 -7.73
CA GLY A 396 0.33 12.77 -8.46
C GLY A 396 -0.83 13.50 -7.77
N ALA A 397 -0.99 14.78 -8.06
CA ALA A 397 -2.09 15.60 -7.58
C ALA A 397 -3.03 16.01 -8.73
N PRO A 398 -4.33 16.25 -8.45
CA PRO A 398 -5.30 16.63 -9.48
C PRO A 398 -4.96 17.91 -10.26
N ASP A 399 -4.25 18.83 -9.64
CA ASP A 399 -3.83 20.11 -10.23
C ASP A 399 -2.48 20.06 -10.98
N GLU A 400 -1.82 18.90 -11.02
CA GLU A 400 -0.62 18.73 -11.83
C GLU A 400 -0.97 18.59 -13.33
N PRO A 401 -0.08 19.05 -14.24
CA PRO A 401 -0.24 18.81 -15.67
C PRO A 401 -0.41 17.31 -16.00
N GLU A 402 -1.26 16.99 -16.95
CA GLU A 402 -1.51 15.62 -17.40
C GLU A 402 -0.21 14.90 -17.78
N SER A 403 0.68 15.60 -18.48
CA SER A 403 1.99 15.06 -18.87
C SER A 403 2.84 14.57 -17.71
N LEU A 404 2.74 15.20 -16.52
CA LEU A 404 3.41 14.72 -15.31
C LEU A 404 2.63 13.57 -14.65
N ARG A 405 1.30 13.70 -14.52
CA ARG A 405 0.47 12.70 -13.84
C ARG A 405 0.49 11.34 -14.55
N THR A 406 0.60 11.30 -15.87
CA THR A 406 0.56 10.07 -16.68
C THR A 406 1.93 9.44 -16.92
N THR A 407 3.02 10.22 -16.78
CA THR A 407 4.39 9.74 -17.06
C THR A 407 5.26 9.64 -15.82
N ARG A 408 4.79 10.08 -14.64
CA ARG A 408 5.51 10.06 -13.37
C ARG A 408 4.66 9.44 -12.28
N LEU A 409 5.29 9.08 -11.17
CA LEU A 409 4.62 8.55 -9.99
C LEU A 409 4.40 9.63 -8.91
N GLY A 410 4.44 10.91 -9.34
CA GLY A 410 4.15 12.07 -8.53
C GLY A 410 5.25 12.49 -7.57
N ARG A 411 4.89 13.40 -6.65
CA ARG A 411 5.77 14.00 -5.64
C ARG A 411 5.56 13.35 -4.27
N PRO A 412 6.54 13.46 -3.34
CA PRO A 412 6.38 13.04 -1.97
C PRO A 412 5.11 13.61 -1.33
N LEU A 413 4.42 12.82 -0.50
CA LEU A 413 3.32 13.31 0.31
C LEU A 413 3.83 14.35 1.33
N PRO A 414 3.01 15.32 1.75
CA PRO A 414 3.42 16.35 2.70
C PRO A 414 4.07 15.78 3.97
N GLY A 415 5.30 16.21 4.26
CA GLY A 415 6.08 15.76 5.41
C GLY A 415 6.90 14.48 5.19
N LEU A 416 6.92 13.94 3.96
CA LEU A 416 7.86 12.91 3.53
C LEU A 416 8.97 13.52 2.66
N GLU A 417 10.15 12.95 2.77
CA GLU A 417 11.33 13.33 2.01
C GLU A 417 11.76 12.16 1.13
N VAL A 418 12.17 12.46 -0.10
CA VAL A 418 12.75 11.49 -1.03
C VAL A 418 14.07 12.03 -1.55
N ARG A 419 15.10 11.18 -1.56
CA ARG A 419 16.41 11.46 -2.15
C ARG A 419 16.74 10.38 -3.16
N ILE A 420 17.52 10.75 -4.17
CA ILE A 420 18.11 9.80 -5.10
C ILE A 420 19.63 9.84 -4.90
N VAL A 421 20.21 8.69 -4.59
CA VAL A 421 21.65 8.60 -4.28
C VAL A 421 22.35 7.61 -5.21
N ALA A 422 23.63 7.87 -5.43
CA ALA A 422 24.49 6.91 -6.11
C ALA A 422 24.70 5.69 -5.18
N PRO A 423 24.38 4.46 -5.67
CA PRO A 423 24.39 3.28 -4.81
C PRO A 423 25.70 2.97 -4.12
N ASP A 424 26.84 3.29 -4.78
CA ASP A 424 28.17 2.94 -4.30
C ASP A 424 28.72 3.96 -3.29
N THR A 425 28.25 5.21 -3.30
CA THR A 425 28.80 6.31 -2.50
C THR A 425 27.78 6.94 -1.56
N SER A 426 26.50 6.63 -1.71
CA SER A 426 25.36 7.29 -1.02
C SER A 426 25.35 8.82 -1.21
N ALA A 427 26.06 9.34 -2.20
CA ALA A 427 26.05 10.75 -2.55
C ALA A 427 24.81 11.09 -3.39
N ASP A 428 24.25 12.29 -3.20
CA ASP A 428 23.14 12.76 -4.03
C ASP A 428 23.54 12.79 -5.51
N VAL A 429 22.65 12.34 -6.37
CA VAL A 429 22.83 12.44 -7.81
C VAL A 429 22.18 13.73 -8.35
N ALA A 430 22.60 14.18 -9.53
CA ALA A 430 22.00 15.33 -10.18
C ALA A 430 20.54 15.05 -10.58
N VAL A 431 19.73 16.12 -10.72
CA VAL A 431 18.35 16.04 -11.20
C VAL A 431 18.28 15.28 -12.52
N GLY A 432 17.35 14.35 -12.63
CA GLY A 432 17.18 13.47 -13.79
C GLY A 432 18.10 12.24 -13.82
N GLN A 433 19.15 12.20 -13.01
CA GLN A 433 20.01 11.02 -12.92
C GLN A 433 19.38 9.90 -12.09
N ARG A 434 19.68 8.66 -12.49
CA ARG A 434 19.21 7.45 -11.82
C ARG A 434 20.08 7.13 -10.61
N GLY A 435 19.45 6.69 -9.54
CA GLY A 435 20.09 6.21 -8.33
C GLY A 435 19.14 5.43 -7.45
N GLU A 436 19.59 5.02 -6.27
CA GLU A 436 18.73 4.41 -5.27
C GLU A 436 17.77 5.45 -4.68
N VAL A 437 16.52 5.07 -4.54
CA VAL A 437 15.48 5.89 -3.88
C VAL A 437 15.60 5.70 -2.38
N LEU A 438 15.83 6.79 -1.66
CA LEU A 438 15.79 6.84 -0.20
C LEU A 438 14.54 7.59 0.26
N VAL A 439 13.94 7.14 1.35
CA VAL A 439 12.72 7.74 1.92
C VAL A 439 12.95 8.08 3.39
N ARG A 440 12.47 9.24 3.84
CA ARG A 440 12.48 9.65 5.25
C ARG A 440 11.17 10.31 5.63
N GLY A 441 10.72 10.10 6.86
CA GLY A 441 9.57 10.81 7.43
C GLY A 441 8.69 9.94 8.30
N TYR A 442 7.53 10.47 8.65
CA TYR A 442 6.60 9.92 9.63
C TYR A 442 5.99 8.57 9.25
N SER A 443 5.99 8.22 7.96
CA SER A 443 5.31 7.02 7.44
C SER A 443 6.18 5.75 7.52
N LEU A 444 7.47 5.89 7.86
CA LEU A 444 8.36 4.73 7.93
C LEU A 444 7.97 3.78 9.07
N LEU A 445 8.21 2.50 8.83
CA LEU A 445 8.09 1.47 9.85
C LEU A 445 9.01 1.74 11.05
N GLU A 446 8.62 1.28 12.24
CA GLU A 446 9.50 1.31 13.42
C GLU A 446 10.65 0.29 13.31
N GLY A 447 10.47 -0.73 12.47
CA GLY A 447 11.46 -1.77 12.19
C GLY A 447 10.80 -3.05 11.71
N TYR A 448 11.64 -4.03 11.40
CA TYR A 448 11.20 -5.39 11.11
C TYR A 448 11.09 -6.18 12.41
N HIS A 449 9.95 -6.83 12.62
CA HIS A 449 9.67 -7.60 13.84
C HIS A 449 10.71 -8.71 14.05
N LYS A 450 11.33 -8.73 15.23
CA LYS A 450 12.42 -9.65 15.61
C LYS A 450 13.65 -9.65 14.68
N ASP A 451 13.85 -8.57 13.90
CA ASP A 451 14.98 -8.50 12.98
C ASP A 451 15.67 -7.11 13.05
N PRO A 452 16.34 -6.82 14.17
CA PRO A 452 17.01 -5.55 14.36
C PRO A 452 18.19 -5.35 13.38
N GLU A 453 18.83 -6.44 12.93
CA GLU A 453 19.94 -6.36 11.98
C GLU A 453 19.45 -5.89 10.61
N LYS A 454 18.37 -6.47 10.07
CA LYS A 454 17.76 -5.99 8.82
C LYS A 454 17.16 -4.60 8.96
N THR A 455 16.65 -4.25 10.13
CA THR A 455 16.18 -2.90 10.41
C THR A 455 17.33 -1.89 10.29
N ALA A 456 18.48 -2.18 10.91
CA ALA A 456 19.67 -1.33 10.86
C ALA A 456 20.32 -1.29 9.46
N GLN A 457 20.14 -2.32 8.63
CA GLN A 457 20.56 -2.33 7.23
C GLN A 457 19.63 -1.49 6.34
N ALA A 458 18.33 -1.44 6.68
CA ALA A 458 17.32 -0.78 5.88
C ALA A 458 17.19 0.72 6.22
N ILE A 459 17.42 1.10 7.49
CA ILE A 459 17.33 2.49 7.94
C ILE A 459 18.72 2.94 8.41
N ASP A 460 19.25 3.94 7.76
CA ASP A 460 20.56 4.50 8.11
C ASP A 460 20.50 5.38 9.38
N ARG A 461 21.68 5.87 9.82
CA ARG A 461 21.83 6.69 11.03
C ARG A 461 21.12 8.05 10.95
N ASP A 462 20.88 8.55 9.73
CA ASP A 462 20.20 9.82 9.47
C ASP A 462 18.68 9.62 9.29
N GLY A 463 18.17 8.38 9.46
CA GLY A 463 16.77 8.01 9.37
C GLY A 463 16.26 7.81 7.93
N TRP A 464 17.15 7.64 6.95
CA TRP A 464 16.78 7.32 5.59
C TRP A 464 16.56 5.82 5.42
N PHE A 465 15.43 5.47 4.88
CA PHE A 465 15.12 4.10 4.50
C PHE A 465 15.61 3.82 3.08
N HIS A 466 16.46 2.81 2.95
CA HIS A 466 17.00 2.29 1.69
C HIS A 466 15.98 1.36 1.04
N THR A 467 15.32 1.84 -0.02
CA THR A 467 14.21 1.10 -0.65
C THR A 467 14.67 -0.09 -1.49
N GLY A 468 15.90 -0.04 -1.99
CA GLY A 468 16.40 -0.96 -3.01
C GLY A 468 15.73 -0.76 -4.38
N ASP A 469 14.96 0.31 -4.54
CA ASP A 469 14.34 0.71 -5.79
C ASP A 469 15.22 1.75 -6.50
N ILE A 470 15.29 1.70 -7.82
CA ILE A 470 15.99 2.68 -8.65
C ILE A 470 14.99 3.67 -9.19
N GLY A 471 15.28 4.94 -9.00
CA GLY A 471 14.45 6.04 -9.48
C GLY A 471 15.27 7.24 -9.93
N SER A 472 14.60 8.26 -10.39
CA SER A 472 15.14 9.61 -10.62
C SER A 472 14.08 10.65 -10.23
N LEU A 473 14.52 11.84 -9.82
CA LEU A 473 13.65 13.00 -9.62
C LEU A 473 13.89 14.01 -10.74
N ASP A 474 12.83 14.56 -11.28
CA ASP A 474 12.91 15.67 -12.22
C ASP A 474 12.99 17.03 -11.51
N GLU A 475 13.03 18.13 -12.28
CA GLU A 475 13.06 19.51 -11.78
C GLU A 475 11.84 19.90 -10.95
N HIS A 476 10.73 19.16 -11.08
CA HIS A 476 9.50 19.37 -10.32
C HIS A 476 9.43 18.51 -9.05
N GLY A 477 10.47 17.68 -8.79
CA GLY A 477 10.51 16.74 -7.68
C GLY A 477 9.54 15.55 -7.85
N THR A 478 9.15 15.24 -9.10
CA THR A 478 8.34 14.07 -9.39
C THR A 478 9.23 12.85 -9.63
N ILE A 479 8.83 11.72 -9.05
CA ILE A 479 9.60 10.49 -9.14
C ILE A 479 9.26 9.69 -10.41
N MET A 480 10.32 9.21 -11.08
CA MET A 480 10.23 8.17 -12.09
C MET A 480 10.88 6.89 -11.53
N PHE A 481 10.15 5.79 -11.59
CA PHE A 481 10.63 4.47 -11.20
C PHE A 481 11.30 3.78 -12.40
N HIS A 482 12.48 3.22 -12.18
CA HIS A 482 13.28 2.55 -13.20
C HIS A 482 13.47 1.05 -12.96
N GLY A 483 12.94 0.52 -11.85
CA GLY A 483 13.06 -0.90 -11.48
C GLY A 483 13.65 -1.09 -10.09
N ARG A 484 13.93 -2.35 -9.75
CA ARG A 484 14.59 -2.69 -8.48
C ARG A 484 16.06 -2.95 -8.69
N TYR A 485 16.87 -2.58 -7.70
CA TYR A 485 18.32 -2.81 -7.74
C TYR A 485 18.66 -4.29 -7.99
N LYS A 486 17.93 -5.18 -7.34
CA LYS A 486 18.08 -6.64 -7.48
C LYS A 486 17.51 -7.22 -8.79
N ASP A 487 16.65 -6.47 -9.49
CA ASP A 487 16.09 -6.86 -10.79
C ASP A 487 16.89 -6.25 -11.96
N MET A 488 17.99 -5.53 -11.63
CA MET A 488 18.97 -5.09 -12.62
C MET A 488 19.84 -6.27 -13.04
N LEU A 489 19.86 -6.54 -14.34
CA LEU A 489 20.69 -7.57 -14.91
C LEU A 489 22.10 -7.03 -15.14
N LYS A 490 23.11 -7.84 -14.87
CA LYS A 490 24.51 -7.54 -15.13
C LYS A 490 24.96 -8.22 -16.44
N VAL A 491 24.75 -7.54 -17.56
CA VAL A 491 24.99 -8.12 -18.89
C VAL A 491 26.33 -7.63 -19.45
N GLY A 492 27.38 -8.44 -19.32
CA GLY A 492 28.69 -8.11 -19.88
C GLY A 492 29.32 -6.82 -19.32
N GLY A 493 29.02 -6.48 -18.06
CA GLY A 493 29.48 -5.26 -17.43
C GLY A 493 28.46 -4.10 -17.47
N GLU A 494 27.43 -4.22 -18.31
CA GLU A 494 26.35 -3.22 -18.42
C GLU A 494 25.22 -3.52 -17.43
N ASN A 495 24.65 -2.47 -16.84
CA ASN A 495 23.45 -2.58 -16.01
C ASN A 495 22.21 -2.42 -16.88
N VAL A 496 21.39 -3.47 -16.96
CA VAL A 496 20.16 -3.51 -17.78
C VAL A 496 18.94 -3.61 -16.88
N ALA A 497 18.05 -2.63 -16.96
CA ALA A 497 16.79 -2.70 -16.24
C ALA A 497 15.83 -3.68 -16.91
N ALA A 498 15.38 -4.71 -16.20
CA ALA A 498 14.36 -5.64 -16.69
C ALA A 498 13.11 -4.89 -17.19
N ALA A 499 12.69 -3.86 -16.43
CA ALA A 499 11.52 -3.03 -16.77
C ALA A 499 11.63 -2.33 -18.14
N GLU A 500 12.83 -1.97 -18.58
CA GLU A 500 13.05 -1.36 -19.90
C GLU A 500 12.71 -2.34 -21.03
N ILE A 501 13.13 -3.60 -20.88
CA ILE A 501 12.84 -4.63 -21.87
C ILE A 501 11.36 -5.04 -21.81
N GLU A 502 10.77 -5.09 -20.63
CA GLU A 502 9.34 -5.35 -20.44
C GLU A 502 8.47 -4.28 -21.11
N ALA A 503 8.81 -3.02 -20.92
CA ALA A 503 8.12 -1.91 -21.58
C ALA A 503 8.27 -1.96 -23.10
N LEU A 504 9.45 -2.33 -23.59
CA LEU A 504 9.68 -2.53 -25.02
C LEU A 504 8.81 -3.66 -25.58
N LEU A 505 8.84 -4.85 -24.97
CA LEU A 505 8.02 -5.99 -25.38
C LEU A 505 6.51 -5.65 -25.32
N GLY A 506 6.08 -4.88 -24.35
CA GLY A 506 4.69 -4.41 -24.22
C GLY A 506 4.22 -3.52 -25.38
N ARG A 507 5.13 -2.97 -26.20
CA ARG A 507 4.81 -2.21 -27.43
C ARG A 507 4.52 -3.14 -28.62
N HIS A 508 4.90 -4.41 -28.54
CA HIS A 508 4.63 -5.34 -29.63
C HIS A 508 3.13 -5.67 -29.73
N PRO A 509 2.51 -5.64 -30.92
CA PRO A 509 1.05 -5.81 -31.10
C PRO A 509 0.48 -7.10 -30.47
N ALA A 510 1.25 -8.17 -30.50
CA ALA A 510 0.83 -9.49 -29.99
C ALA A 510 0.97 -9.64 -28.46
N VAL A 511 1.75 -8.79 -27.80
CA VAL A 511 2.07 -8.95 -26.39
C VAL A 511 0.99 -8.35 -25.50
N ARG A 512 0.48 -9.12 -24.56
CA ARG A 512 -0.40 -8.67 -23.48
C ARG A 512 0.42 -8.20 -22.28
N LEU A 513 1.35 -9.02 -21.83
CA LEU A 513 2.21 -8.74 -20.70
C LEU A 513 3.57 -9.44 -20.87
N ALA A 514 4.63 -8.79 -20.47
CA ALA A 514 5.97 -9.36 -20.43
C ALA A 514 6.62 -9.17 -19.07
N GLN A 515 7.41 -10.17 -18.64
CA GLN A 515 8.29 -10.09 -17.48
C GLN A 515 9.68 -10.58 -17.86
N VAL A 516 10.71 -9.85 -17.42
CA VAL A 516 12.10 -10.15 -17.77
C VAL A 516 12.89 -10.46 -16.50
N VAL A 517 13.70 -11.51 -16.60
CA VAL A 517 14.63 -11.96 -15.55
C VAL A 517 16.02 -12.15 -16.12
N GLY A 518 17.04 -12.00 -15.27
CA GLY A 518 18.41 -12.38 -15.62
C GLY A 518 18.61 -13.88 -15.43
N ILE A 519 19.19 -14.54 -16.42
CA ILE A 519 19.65 -15.93 -16.29
C ILE A 519 21.16 -15.99 -16.42
N PRO A 520 21.86 -16.92 -15.73
CA PRO A 520 23.30 -17.05 -15.81
C PRO A 520 23.80 -17.27 -17.24
N ASP A 521 24.90 -16.62 -17.61
CA ASP A 521 25.58 -16.80 -18.89
C ASP A 521 27.10 -16.85 -18.70
N ARG A 522 27.77 -17.79 -19.36
CA ARG A 522 29.22 -17.99 -19.19
C ARG A 522 30.06 -16.81 -19.69
N LYS A 523 29.57 -16.07 -20.68
CA LYS A 523 30.32 -14.96 -21.30
C LYS A 523 29.93 -13.61 -20.73
N TYR A 524 28.65 -13.40 -20.43
CA TYR A 524 28.11 -12.10 -20.08
C TYR A 524 27.71 -11.98 -18.60
N VAL A 525 28.01 -12.99 -17.77
CA VAL A 525 27.58 -13.13 -16.37
C VAL A 525 26.08 -13.42 -16.28
N GLU A 526 25.25 -12.55 -16.81
CA GLU A 526 23.79 -12.73 -16.99
C GLU A 526 23.38 -12.28 -18.39
N VAL A 527 22.25 -12.83 -18.86
CA VAL A 527 21.57 -12.38 -20.08
C VAL A 527 20.07 -12.26 -19.82
N PRO A 528 19.37 -11.33 -20.50
CA PRO A 528 17.92 -11.20 -20.36
C PRO A 528 17.20 -12.43 -20.90
N ALA A 529 16.20 -12.90 -20.14
CA ALA A 529 15.21 -13.88 -20.56
C ALA A 529 13.81 -13.32 -20.34
N ALA A 530 12.95 -13.38 -21.34
CA ALA A 530 11.60 -12.84 -21.30
C ALA A 530 10.56 -13.94 -21.16
N PHE A 531 9.58 -13.71 -20.30
CA PHE A 531 8.33 -14.45 -20.23
C PHE A 531 7.22 -13.56 -20.78
N VAL A 532 6.44 -14.09 -21.72
CA VAL A 532 5.48 -13.30 -22.48
C VAL A 532 4.12 -13.96 -22.48
N GLU A 533 3.11 -13.21 -22.11
CA GLU A 533 1.70 -13.55 -22.29
C GLU A 533 1.20 -12.86 -23.57
N LEU A 534 0.64 -13.63 -24.49
CA LEU A 534 0.07 -13.09 -25.73
C LEU A 534 -1.37 -12.63 -25.52
N LYS A 535 -1.82 -11.71 -26.35
CA LYS A 535 -3.24 -11.33 -26.40
C LYS A 535 -4.10 -12.50 -26.87
N PRO A 536 -5.35 -12.62 -26.40
CA PRO A 536 -6.24 -13.71 -26.81
C PRO A 536 -6.39 -13.78 -28.33
N GLY A 537 -6.22 -15.00 -28.88
CA GLY A 537 -6.36 -15.26 -30.32
C GLY A 537 -5.21 -14.77 -31.20
N ILE A 538 -4.17 -14.18 -30.63
CA ILE A 538 -2.98 -13.75 -31.38
C ILE A 538 -1.86 -14.77 -31.19
N VAL A 539 -1.13 -15.03 -32.24
CA VAL A 539 0.04 -15.91 -32.26
C VAL A 539 1.27 -15.08 -32.60
N ALA A 540 2.35 -15.30 -31.88
CA ALA A 540 3.67 -14.78 -32.19
C ALA A 540 4.72 -15.83 -31.85
N THR A 541 5.88 -15.78 -32.53
CA THR A 541 7.00 -16.68 -32.26
C THR A 541 8.07 -16.00 -31.38
N GLU A 542 8.90 -16.79 -30.70
CA GLU A 542 10.05 -16.27 -29.95
C GLU A 542 10.98 -15.45 -30.86
N ALA A 543 11.20 -15.92 -32.09
CA ALA A 543 12.07 -15.26 -33.06
C ALA A 543 11.54 -13.86 -33.48
N GLU A 544 10.24 -13.71 -33.65
CA GLU A 544 9.61 -12.42 -33.95
C GLU A 544 9.82 -11.42 -32.81
N LEU A 545 9.58 -11.82 -31.56
CA LEU A 545 9.77 -10.95 -30.41
C LEU A 545 11.24 -10.58 -30.19
N VAL A 546 12.17 -11.52 -30.38
CA VAL A 546 13.61 -11.24 -30.33
C VAL A 546 14.03 -10.29 -31.45
N THR A 547 13.51 -10.48 -32.66
CA THR A 547 13.77 -9.59 -33.81
C THR A 547 13.25 -8.21 -33.56
N PHE A 548 12.04 -8.09 -33.03
CA PHE A 548 11.45 -6.81 -32.61
C PHE A 548 12.33 -6.10 -31.58
N CYS A 549 12.77 -6.78 -30.54
CA CYS A 549 13.68 -6.17 -29.56
C CYS A 549 15.01 -5.75 -30.20
N ARG A 550 15.55 -6.55 -31.12
CA ARG A 550 16.84 -6.29 -31.78
C ARG A 550 16.81 -5.03 -32.65
N SER A 551 15.65 -4.69 -33.22
CA SER A 551 15.50 -3.46 -34.02
C SER A 551 15.42 -2.18 -33.17
N GLU A 552 15.09 -2.32 -31.87
CA GLU A 552 14.76 -1.17 -31.01
C GLU A 552 15.83 -0.87 -29.94
N VAL A 553 16.61 -1.88 -29.52
CA VAL A 553 17.59 -1.71 -28.42
C VAL A 553 18.93 -2.35 -28.71
N SER A 554 19.95 -1.93 -27.96
CA SER A 554 21.30 -2.50 -28.04
C SER A 554 21.31 -3.99 -27.76
N GLY A 555 22.19 -4.74 -28.45
CA GLY A 555 22.19 -6.20 -28.45
C GLY A 555 22.32 -6.86 -27.07
N PHE A 556 22.92 -6.20 -26.09
CA PHE A 556 23.01 -6.71 -24.72
C PHE A 556 21.68 -6.62 -23.94
N LYS A 557 20.71 -5.83 -24.40
CA LYS A 557 19.35 -5.75 -23.86
C LYS A 557 18.36 -6.71 -24.52
N VAL A 558 18.74 -7.33 -25.63
CA VAL A 558 17.87 -8.25 -26.37
C VAL A 558 17.73 -9.56 -25.60
N PRO A 559 16.51 -10.03 -25.30
CA PRO A 559 16.30 -11.32 -24.65
C PRO A 559 16.93 -12.46 -25.44
N ARG A 560 17.70 -13.32 -24.75
CA ARG A 560 18.31 -14.51 -25.33
C ARG A 560 17.36 -15.69 -25.37
N VAL A 561 16.39 -15.70 -24.46
CA VAL A 561 15.36 -16.71 -24.33
C VAL A 561 14.03 -16.02 -24.18
N VAL A 562 13.02 -16.49 -24.90
CA VAL A 562 11.63 -16.10 -24.71
C VAL A 562 10.83 -17.33 -24.34
N ARG A 563 9.91 -17.23 -23.39
CA ARG A 563 8.95 -18.28 -23.03
C ARG A 563 7.56 -17.69 -23.00
N PHE A 564 6.61 -18.36 -23.62
CA PHE A 564 5.21 -18.01 -23.52
C PHE A 564 4.62 -18.56 -22.22
N VAL A 565 3.74 -17.77 -21.60
CA VAL A 565 3.04 -18.13 -20.37
C VAL A 565 1.55 -17.92 -20.54
N GLU A 566 0.78 -18.86 -20.04
CA GLU A 566 -0.68 -18.78 -19.95
C GLU A 566 -1.12 -18.34 -18.56
N GLU A 567 -0.29 -18.63 -17.54
CA GLU A 567 -0.55 -18.32 -16.15
C GLU A 567 0.72 -17.81 -15.45
N TRP A 568 0.59 -16.71 -14.68
CA TRP A 568 1.71 -16.11 -13.96
C TRP A 568 1.84 -16.66 -12.53
N PRO A 569 3.07 -16.90 -12.04
CA PRO A 569 3.28 -17.20 -10.63
C PRO A 569 3.04 -15.94 -9.82
N MET A 570 1.88 -15.86 -9.18
CA MET A 570 1.48 -14.68 -8.40
C MET A 570 1.80 -14.84 -6.90
N SER A 571 2.33 -13.80 -6.28
CA SER A 571 1.96 -13.49 -4.91
C SER A 571 0.66 -12.68 -4.99
N SER A 572 -0.04 -12.41 -3.97
CA SER A 572 -1.34 -11.70 -3.99
C SER A 572 -1.69 -10.90 -5.27
N SER A 573 -0.94 -9.87 -5.59
CA SER A 573 -1.15 -8.98 -6.76
C SER A 573 0.11 -8.76 -7.61
N LYS A 574 1.25 -9.39 -7.24
CA LYS A 574 2.53 -9.20 -7.92
C LYS A 574 3.04 -10.51 -8.50
N ILE A 575 3.56 -10.45 -9.72
CA ILE A 575 4.24 -11.57 -10.37
C ILE A 575 5.55 -11.84 -9.63
N GLN A 576 5.79 -13.12 -9.31
CA GLN A 576 6.98 -13.58 -8.60
C GLN A 576 8.10 -13.90 -9.60
N LYS A 577 8.84 -12.87 -10.03
CA LYS A 577 9.93 -13.00 -11.00
C LYS A 577 10.99 -14.06 -10.60
N PHE A 578 11.27 -14.20 -9.31
CA PHE A 578 12.23 -15.19 -8.84
C PHE A 578 11.82 -16.62 -9.21
N ARG A 579 10.51 -16.95 -9.15
CA ARG A 579 10.02 -18.27 -9.58
C ARG A 579 10.17 -18.50 -11.08
N LEU A 580 9.97 -17.43 -11.87
CA LEU A 580 10.21 -17.50 -13.31
C LEU A 580 11.69 -17.80 -13.59
N ARG A 581 12.59 -17.10 -12.88
CA ARG A 581 14.04 -17.31 -12.99
C ARG A 581 14.44 -18.73 -12.58
N GLU A 582 14.00 -19.18 -11.40
CA GLU A 582 14.31 -20.54 -10.89
C GLU A 582 13.84 -21.63 -11.86
N LYS A 583 12.60 -21.51 -12.35
CA LYS A 583 12.04 -22.44 -13.33
C LYS A 583 12.89 -22.51 -14.59
N LEU A 584 13.26 -21.35 -15.14
CA LEU A 584 14.02 -21.30 -16.40
C LEU A 584 15.48 -21.75 -16.23
N VAL A 585 16.13 -21.40 -15.12
CA VAL A 585 17.49 -21.85 -14.78
C VAL A 585 17.53 -23.40 -14.67
N ALA A 586 16.54 -23.99 -14.01
CA ALA A 586 16.41 -25.44 -13.90
C ALA A 586 16.11 -26.08 -15.26
N GLU A 587 15.21 -25.53 -16.07
CA GLU A 587 14.87 -26.00 -17.42
C GLU A 587 16.09 -26.03 -18.35
N LEU A 588 16.92 -24.99 -18.26
CA LEU A 588 18.10 -24.84 -19.13
C LEU A 588 19.37 -25.49 -18.56
N GLY A 589 19.32 -26.07 -17.37
CA GLY A 589 20.49 -26.69 -16.72
C GLY A 589 21.61 -25.68 -16.41
N LEU A 590 21.27 -24.44 -16.07
CA LEU A 590 22.21 -23.33 -15.82
C LEU A 590 22.58 -23.16 -14.34
N ALA A 591 22.27 -24.13 -13.47
CA ALA A 591 22.55 -24.09 -12.04
C ALA A 591 24.03 -24.27 -11.71
#